data_6d89fde0146c2b7aeb89b0879ff40ab2
#
_entry.id   6d89fde0146c2b7aeb89b0879ff40ab2
#
_cell.length_a   1.000
_cell.length_b   1.000
_cell.length_c   1.000
_cell.angle_alpha   90.00
_cell.angle_beta   90.00
_cell.angle_gamma   90.00
#
_symmetry.space_group_name_H-M   'P 1'
#
loop_
_entity.id
_entity.type
_entity.pdbx_description
1 polymer ?
#
loop_
_entity_poly.entity_id
_entity_poly.type
_entity_poly.pdbx_seq_one_letter_code
_entity_poly.pdbx_strand_id
1 'polypeptide(L)'
;MISDNAARQVYTPKERRPLPDVLPIDQVFTLLNAEATEPLDIRDQAILELFYASGIRVSELVALDLRDVDLSGGTLRVMGKGKRERQVFFGPTARRILQAYLDVRQPEAPLEPAFFLNHRGRRLSTRGVQLLVKKHCEQTGLPPTTSPHTLRHAFATHLLDNGADLRSIQELLGHQQLSTTQQYTHVSTARLFEVYDQSHPRARRQRQREPET
;
A
#
# COMPACT_ATOMS: atom_id res chain seq x y z
N MET A 1 37.95 36.67 36.34
CA MET A 1 38.54 35.56 35.56
C MET A 1 37.49 34.49 35.49
N ILE A 2 36.83 34.42 34.35
CA ILE A 2 35.67 33.50 34.16
C ILE A 2 36.18 32.38 33.28
N SER A 3 36.15 31.19 33.82
CA SER A 3 36.54 29.96 33.11
C SER A 3 35.58 29.66 31.99
N ASP A 4 36.12 29.59 30.80
CA ASP A 4 35.44 29.18 29.58
C ASP A 4 34.98 27.71 29.68
N ASN A 5 33.69 27.47 29.46
CA ASN A 5 33.09 26.13 29.65
C ASN A 5 33.34 25.30 28.39
N ALA A 6 34.37 24.47 28.43
CA ALA A 6 34.80 23.59 27.32
C ALA A 6 33.76 22.51 26.92
N ALA A 7 32.61 22.42 27.62
CA ALA A 7 31.56 21.43 27.32
C ALA A 7 30.65 21.80 26.12
N ARG A 8 30.85 22.95 25.47
CA ARG A 8 30.01 23.39 24.33
C ARG A 8 30.47 22.91 22.94
N GLN A 9 31.53 22.13 22.86
CA GLN A 9 32.06 21.65 21.57
C GLN A 9 32.00 20.13 21.37
N VAL A 10 31.11 19.45 22.03
CA VAL A 10 30.85 18.04 21.68
C VAL A 10 29.90 18.02 20.47
N TYR A 11 30.46 17.99 19.28
CA TYR A 11 29.76 17.66 18.06
C TYR A 11 29.36 16.18 18.16
N THR A 12 28.13 15.90 18.55
CA THR A 12 27.56 14.56 18.45
C THR A 12 27.39 14.27 16.97
N PRO A 13 28.10 13.29 16.38
CA PRO A 13 27.85 12.93 14.99
C PRO A 13 26.37 12.53 14.88
N LYS A 14 25.62 13.15 13.99
CA LYS A 14 24.29 12.66 13.62
C LYS A 14 24.49 11.22 13.12
N GLU A 15 24.04 10.25 13.90
CA GLU A 15 23.92 8.87 13.42
C GLU A 15 23.20 8.93 12.06
N ARG A 16 23.90 8.51 11.02
CA ARG A 16 23.28 8.26 9.72
C ARG A 16 22.27 7.16 9.97
N ARG A 17 20.97 7.53 10.14
CA ARG A 17 19.90 6.53 10.09
C ARG A 17 20.08 5.82 8.76
N PRO A 18 20.30 4.50 8.75
CA PRO A 18 20.37 3.76 7.50
C PRO A 18 19.07 4.07 6.75
N LEU A 19 19.18 4.32 5.45
CA LEU A 19 18.00 4.45 4.58
C LEU A 19 17.14 3.22 4.83
N PRO A 20 15.83 3.37 5.03
CA PRO A 20 14.96 2.22 5.23
C PRO A 20 15.19 1.24 4.09
N ASP A 21 15.58 0.01 4.42
CA ASP A 21 15.77 -1.05 3.42
C ASP A 21 14.46 -1.23 2.67
N VAL A 22 14.46 -0.88 1.38
CA VAL A 22 13.33 -1.11 0.49
C VAL A 22 13.23 -2.61 0.26
N LEU A 23 12.06 -3.17 0.46
CA LEU A 23 11.84 -4.59 0.21
C LEU A 23 12.03 -4.87 -1.29
N PRO A 24 12.98 -5.72 -1.69
CA PRO A 24 13.19 -6.06 -3.10
C PRO A 24 11.94 -6.67 -3.74
N ILE A 25 11.77 -6.48 -5.04
CA ILE A 25 10.58 -6.98 -5.79
C ILE A 25 10.36 -8.49 -5.57
N ASP A 26 11.42 -9.29 -5.57
CA ASP A 26 11.31 -10.74 -5.39
C ASP A 26 10.82 -11.11 -4.00
N GLN A 27 11.24 -10.39 -2.97
CA GLN A 27 10.75 -10.59 -1.61
C GLN A 27 9.28 -10.17 -1.49
N VAL A 28 8.88 -9.06 -2.11
CA VAL A 28 7.46 -8.68 -2.18
C VAL A 28 6.65 -9.78 -2.85
N PHE A 29 7.12 -10.32 -3.98
CA PHE A 29 6.40 -11.39 -4.66
C PHE A 29 6.35 -12.69 -3.86
N THR A 30 7.40 -13.03 -3.11
CA THR A 30 7.37 -14.16 -2.18
C THR A 30 6.24 -13.97 -1.15
N LEU A 31 6.13 -12.79 -0.57
CA LEU A 31 5.07 -12.46 0.38
C LEU A 31 3.67 -12.55 -0.24
N LEU A 32 3.49 -12.00 -1.45
CA LEU A 32 2.19 -11.90 -2.12
C LEU A 32 1.72 -13.21 -2.77
N ASN A 33 2.64 -14.12 -3.08
CA ASN A 33 2.32 -15.39 -3.75
C ASN A 33 2.29 -16.57 -2.77
N ALA A 34 2.28 -16.33 -1.47
CA ALA A 34 2.07 -17.36 -0.47
C ALA A 34 0.75 -18.11 -0.73
N GLU A 35 0.74 -19.41 -0.48
CA GLU A 35 -0.46 -20.22 -0.68
C GLU A 35 -1.57 -19.78 0.27
N ALA A 36 -2.80 -19.64 -0.26
CA ALA A 36 -3.97 -19.18 0.47
C ALA A 36 -5.14 -20.13 0.13
N THR A 37 -5.47 -21.02 1.05
CA THR A 37 -6.52 -22.01 0.89
C THR A 37 -7.72 -21.72 1.80
N GLU A 38 -7.48 -21.24 2.99
CA GLU A 38 -8.52 -20.92 3.95
C GLU A 38 -9.07 -19.49 3.77
N PRO A 39 -10.34 -19.22 4.12
CA PRO A 39 -10.94 -17.90 3.95
C PRO A 39 -10.16 -16.75 4.59
N LEU A 40 -9.50 -17.00 5.73
CA LEU A 40 -8.66 -16.00 6.38
C LEU A 40 -7.34 -15.77 5.65
N ASP A 41 -6.76 -16.79 5.03
CA ASP A 41 -5.54 -16.64 4.23
C ASP A 41 -5.82 -15.92 2.91
N ILE A 42 -6.97 -16.19 2.28
CA ILE A 42 -7.45 -15.46 1.09
C ILE A 42 -7.65 -13.97 1.43
N ARG A 43 -8.25 -13.67 2.59
CA ARG A 43 -8.36 -12.29 3.11
C ARG A 43 -6.98 -11.65 3.29
N ASP A 44 -6.08 -12.36 3.94
CA ASP A 44 -4.73 -11.87 4.25
C ASP A 44 -3.96 -11.57 2.97
N GLN A 45 -4.05 -12.47 1.97
CA GLN A 45 -3.48 -12.25 0.65
C GLN A 45 -4.08 -11.02 -0.04
N ALA A 46 -5.41 -10.83 0.04
CA ALA A 46 -6.08 -9.66 -0.53
C ALA A 46 -5.60 -8.34 0.12
N ILE A 47 -5.37 -8.34 1.43
CA ILE A 47 -4.83 -7.19 2.16
C ILE A 47 -3.40 -6.88 1.73
N LEU A 48 -2.52 -7.89 1.69
CA LEU A 48 -1.12 -7.73 1.29
C LEU A 48 -1.01 -7.25 -0.16
N GLU A 49 -1.76 -7.86 -1.07
CA GLU A 49 -1.81 -7.46 -2.48
C GLU A 49 -2.29 -6.01 -2.61
N LEU A 50 -3.35 -5.60 -1.90
CA LEU A 50 -3.87 -4.25 -1.98
C LEU A 50 -2.88 -3.21 -1.45
N PHE A 51 -2.13 -3.49 -0.37
CA PHE A 51 -1.07 -2.61 0.10
C PHE A 51 -0.03 -2.35 -0.99
N TYR A 52 0.44 -3.41 -1.64
CA TYR A 52 1.46 -3.28 -2.67
C TYR A 52 0.90 -2.72 -3.97
N ALA A 53 -0.30 -3.13 -4.38
CA ALA A 53 -0.91 -2.66 -5.62
C ALA A 53 -1.31 -1.18 -5.58
N SER A 54 -1.60 -0.61 -4.42
CA SER A 54 -2.20 0.72 -4.33
C SER A 54 -1.44 1.71 -3.45
N GLY A 55 -0.48 1.23 -2.67
CA GLY A 55 0.21 2.04 -1.68
C GLY A 55 -0.70 2.68 -0.63
N ILE A 56 -1.88 2.11 -0.36
CA ILE A 56 -2.85 2.60 0.62
C ILE A 56 -2.26 2.62 2.04
N ARG A 57 -2.70 3.55 2.89
CA ARG A 57 -2.33 3.56 4.32
C ARG A 57 -3.13 2.51 5.10
N VAL A 58 -2.55 1.96 6.18
CA VAL A 58 -3.24 0.98 7.03
C VAL A 58 -4.55 1.52 7.59
N SER A 59 -4.61 2.78 7.98
CA SER A 59 -5.82 3.43 8.49
C SER A 59 -6.89 3.59 7.42
N GLU A 60 -6.50 3.83 6.18
CA GLU A 60 -7.40 3.92 5.03
C GLU A 60 -7.95 2.55 4.67
N LEU A 61 -7.09 1.52 4.66
CA LEU A 61 -7.49 0.14 4.36
C LEU A 61 -8.55 -0.38 5.33
N VAL A 62 -8.35 -0.20 6.64
CA VAL A 62 -9.32 -0.69 7.64
C VAL A 62 -10.62 0.12 7.66
N ALA A 63 -10.60 1.35 7.13
CA ALA A 63 -11.77 2.20 7.02
C ALA A 63 -12.64 1.90 5.78
N LEU A 64 -12.14 1.10 4.80
CA LEU A 64 -12.88 0.79 3.58
C LEU A 64 -14.20 0.09 3.89
N ASP A 65 -15.26 0.57 3.27
CA ASP A 65 -16.54 -0.09 3.15
C ASP A 65 -16.69 -0.76 1.77
N LEU A 66 -17.62 -1.68 1.63
CA LEU A 66 -17.93 -2.33 0.34
C LEU A 66 -18.23 -1.31 -0.77
N ARG A 67 -18.94 -0.23 -0.44
CA ARG A 67 -19.29 0.87 -1.37
C ARG A 67 -18.09 1.71 -1.84
N ASP A 68 -16.94 1.61 -1.15
CA ASP A 68 -15.75 2.39 -1.46
C ASP A 68 -14.84 1.69 -2.47
N VAL A 69 -15.17 0.45 -2.85
CA VAL A 69 -14.37 -0.38 -3.74
C VAL A 69 -15.11 -0.61 -5.05
N ASP A 70 -14.61 -0.07 -6.13
CA ASP A 70 -15.04 -0.36 -7.48
C ASP A 70 -14.11 -1.38 -8.13
N LEU A 71 -14.51 -2.66 -8.06
CA LEU A 71 -13.73 -3.73 -8.68
C LEU A 71 -13.71 -3.61 -10.21
N SER A 72 -14.78 -3.15 -10.84
CA SER A 72 -14.87 -3.03 -12.29
C SER A 72 -13.94 -1.94 -12.81
N GLY A 73 -13.93 -0.78 -12.15
CA GLY A 73 -13.06 0.35 -12.47
C GLY A 73 -11.63 0.22 -11.94
N GLY A 74 -11.33 -0.78 -11.07
CA GLY A 74 -10.02 -0.93 -10.44
C GLY A 74 -9.64 0.24 -9.52
N THR A 75 -10.62 0.78 -8.79
CA THR A 75 -10.42 1.97 -7.96
C THR A 75 -10.97 1.81 -6.54
N LEU A 76 -10.35 2.53 -5.62
CA LEU A 76 -10.79 2.70 -4.25
C LEU A 76 -11.04 4.18 -3.97
N ARG A 77 -12.08 4.46 -3.21
CA ARG A 77 -12.31 5.77 -2.64
C ARG A 77 -11.84 5.78 -1.18
N VAL A 78 -10.84 6.58 -0.86
CA VAL A 78 -10.28 6.66 0.49
C VAL A 78 -10.35 8.07 1.04
N MET A 79 -10.53 8.16 2.36
CA MET A 79 -10.57 9.42 3.08
C MET A 79 -9.18 9.76 3.63
N GLY A 80 -8.58 10.82 3.13
CA GLY A 80 -7.28 11.31 3.58
C GLY A 80 -7.38 12.26 4.79
N LYS A 81 -6.24 12.82 5.19
CA LYS A 81 -6.16 13.84 6.25
C LYS A 81 -7.01 15.06 5.86
N GLY A 82 -7.79 15.57 6.79
CA GLY A 82 -8.67 16.72 6.56
C GLY A 82 -9.99 16.38 5.85
N LYS A 83 -10.43 15.12 5.89
CA LYS A 83 -11.68 14.63 5.26
C LYS A 83 -11.73 14.86 3.74
N ARG A 84 -10.58 14.88 3.07
CA ARG A 84 -10.54 14.96 1.61
C ARG A 84 -10.54 13.56 1.03
N GLU A 85 -11.49 13.32 0.14
CA GLU A 85 -11.55 12.07 -0.63
C GLU A 85 -10.48 12.08 -1.73
N ARG A 86 -9.91 10.90 -2.00
CA ARG A 86 -9.12 10.66 -3.19
C ARG A 86 -9.40 9.27 -3.75
N GLN A 87 -9.23 9.14 -5.04
CA GLN A 87 -9.17 7.85 -5.72
C GLN A 87 -7.79 7.24 -5.61
N VAL A 88 -7.75 5.92 -5.46
CA VAL A 88 -6.54 5.10 -5.46
C VAL A 88 -6.77 3.96 -6.43
N PHE A 89 -5.76 3.62 -7.23
CA PHE A 89 -5.87 2.62 -8.28
C PHE A 89 -5.31 1.28 -7.83
N PHE A 90 -5.84 0.20 -8.41
CA PHE A 90 -5.26 -1.13 -8.30
C PHE A 90 -5.44 -1.90 -9.61
N GLY A 91 -4.46 -2.77 -9.91
CA GLY A 91 -4.41 -3.50 -11.16
C GLY A 91 -5.27 -4.77 -11.18
N PRO A 92 -5.28 -5.47 -12.33
CA PRO A 92 -6.10 -6.68 -12.55
C PRO A 92 -5.77 -7.82 -11.58
N THR A 93 -4.51 -7.98 -11.16
CA THR A 93 -4.11 -8.99 -10.16
C THR A 93 -4.82 -8.75 -8.83
N ALA A 94 -4.77 -7.52 -8.31
CA ALA A 94 -5.46 -7.15 -7.08
C ALA A 94 -6.99 -7.33 -7.22
N ARG A 95 -7.56 -6.92 -8.36
CA ARG A 95 -8.99 -7.13 -8.66
C ARG A 95 -9.40 -8.58 -8.47
N ARG A 96 -8.67 -9.52 -9.10
CA ARG A 96 -8.96 -10.96 -9.03
C ARG A 96 -8.88 -11.48 -7.59
N ILE A 97 -7.88 -11.06 -6.82
CA ILE A 97 -7.68 -11.50 -5.45
C ILE A 97 -8.73 -10.89 -4.51
N LEU A 98 -9.08 -9.61 -4.70
CA LEU A 98 -10.16 -8.95 -3.96
C LEU A 98 -11.51 -9.61 -4.23
N GLN A 99 -11.79 -10.00 -5.48
CA GLN A 99 -13.01 -10.75 -5.82
C GLN A 99 -13.02 -12.10 -5.11
N ALA A 100 -11.95 -12.88 -5.18
CA ALA A 100 -11.85 -14.16 -4.47
C ALA A 100 -12.07 -14.00 -2.96
N TYR A 101 -11.60 -12.90 -2.36
CA TYR A 101 -11.90 -12.62 -0.96
C TYR A 101 -13.40 -12.33 -0.73
N LEU A 102 -14.04 -11.55 -1.59
CA LEU A 102 -15.47 -11.25 -1.46
C LEU A 102 -16.33 -12.52 -1.55
N ASP A 103 -15.92 -13.48 -2.37
CA ASP A 103 -16.65 -14.74 -2.54
C ASP A 103 -16.63 -15.61 -1.26
N VAL A 104 -15.61 -15.44 -0.40
CA VAL A 104 -15.46 -16.16 0.87
C VAL A 104 -15.71 -15.29 2.10
N ARG A 105 -16.06 -14.02 1.94
CA ARG A 105 -16.25 -13.05 3.02
C ARG A 105 -17.50 -13.41 3.84
N GLN A 106 -17.33 -13.67 5.13
CA GLN A 106 -18.41 -14.05 6.06
C GLN A 106 -18.59 -12.99 7.15
N PRO A 107 -19.55 -12.06 7.01
CA PRO A 107 -19.84 -11.07 8.03
C PRO A 107 -20.63 -11.67 9.20
N GLU A 108 -20.40 -11.16 10.43
CA GLU A 108 -21.21 -11.52 11.62
C GLU A 108 -22.65 -11.02 11.48
N ALA A 109 -22.83 -9.85 10.89
CA ALA A 109 -24.15 -9.26 10.63
C ALA A 109 -24.38 -9.08 9.13
N PRO A 110 -25.59 -9.31 8.60
CA PRO A 110 -25.90 -9.23 7.17
C PRO A 110 -25.55 -7.86 6.53
N LEU A 111 -25.61 -6.79 7.31
CA LEU A 111 -25.37 -5.42 6.86
C LEU A 111 -24.02 -4.86 7.30
N GLU A 112 -23.03 -5.70 7.65
CA GLU A 112 -21.67 -5.23 8.00
C GLU A 112 -21.02 -4.56 6.77
N PRO A 113 -20.82 -3.24 6.79
CA PRO A 113 -20.35 -2.50 5.63
C PRO A 113 -18.85 -2.66 5.39
N ALA A 114 -18.06 -3.04 6.41
CA ALA A 114 -16.61 -3.09 6.32
C ALA A 114 -16.14 -4.03 5.21
N PHE A 115 -15.25 -3.56 4.35
CA PHE A 115 -14.69 -4.39 3.29
C PHE A 115 -13.88 -5.55 3.89
N PHE A 116 -12.91 -5.28 4.76
CA PHE A 116 -12.09 -6.30 5.41
C PHE A 116 -12.60 -6.65 6.81
N LEU A 117 -12.76 -7.95 7.05
CA LEU A 117 -13.30 -8.48 8.31
C LEU A 117 -12.20 -9.19 9.12
N ASN A 118 -12.34 -9.17 10.43
CA ASN A 118 -11.58 -10.02 11.34
C ASN A 118 -12.19 -11.45 11.39
N HIS A 119 -11.57 -12.36 12.16
CA HIS A 119 -12.02 -13.74 12.33
C HIS A 119 -13.43 -13.88 12.95
N ARG A 120 -13.99 -12.78 13.49
CA ARG A 120 -15.36 -12.75 14.06
C ARG A 120 -16.38 -12.14 13.09
N GLY A 121 -16.02 -11.88 11.84
CA GLY A 121 -16.89 -11.24 10.87
C GLY A 121 -17.16 -9.76 11.09
N ARG A 122 -16.37 -9.06 11.93
CA ARG A 122 -16.46 -7.63 12.20
C ARG A 122 -15.31 -6.88 11.54
N ARG A 123 -15.41 -5.56 11.41
CA ARG A 123 -14.36 -4.70 10.85
C ARG A 123 -12.97 -5.03 11.40
N LEU A 124 -12.02 -5.20 10.49
CA LEU A 124 -10.62 -5.44 10.84
C LEU A 124 -9.99 -4.17 11.42
N SER A 125 -9.16 -4.32 12.46
CA SER A 125 -8.45 -3.21 13.09
C SER A 125 -7.04 -3.03 12.53
N THR A 126 -6.46 -1.84 12.71
CA THR A 126 -5.05 -1.58 12.36
C THR A 126 -4.08 -2.53 13.07
N ARG A 127 -4.36 -2.88 14.33
CA ARG A 127 -3.59 -3.86 15.10
C ARG A 127 -3.68 -5.25 14.46
N GLY A 128 -4.88 -5.65 14.01
CA GLY A 128 -5.09 -6.92 13.31
C GLY A 128 -4.26 -7.00 12.03
N VAL A 129 -4.23 -5.91 11.24
CA VAL A 129 -3.40 -5.82 10.03
C VAL A 129 -1.91 -5.93 10.34
N GLN A 130 -1.43 -5.27 11.40
CA GLN A 130 -0.01 -5.37 11.79
C GLN A 130 0.39 -6.79 12.18
N LEU A 131 -0.47 -7.49 12.93
CA LEU A 131 -0.24 -8.89 13.32
C LEU A 131 -0.25 -9.83 12.12
N LEU A 132 -1.17 -9.63 11.18
CA LEU A 132 -1.26 -10.37 9.94
C LEU A 132 0.04 -10.20 9.12
N VAL A 133 0.48 -8.98 8.86
CA VAL A 133 1.72 -8.72 8.10
C VAL A 133 2.91 -9.41 8.78
N LYS A 134 3.03 -9.29 10.10
CA LYS A 134 4.09 -9.94 10.85
C LYS A 134 4.06 -11.47 10.69
N LYS A 135 2.88 -12.10 10.84
CA LYS A 135 2.69 -13.55 10.64
C LYS A 135 3.19 -13.99 9.27
N HIS A 136 2.77 -13.29 8.21
CA HIS A 136 3.15 -13.65 6.85
C HIS A 136 4.65 -13.42 6.57
N CYS A 137 5.26 -12.39 7.15
CA CYS A 137 6.71 -12.18 7.06
C CYS A 137 7.49 -13.32 7.74
N GLU A 138 7.06 -13.77 8.91
CA GLU A 138 7.67 -14.90 9.61
C GLU A 138 7.56 -16.19 8.78
N GLN A 139 6.41 -16.44 8.16
CA GLN A 139 6.18 -17.62 7.32
C GLN A 139 7.00 -17.63 6.02
N THR A 140 7.27 -16.44 5.46
CA THR A 140 8.01 -16.30 4.19
C THR A 140 9.48 -15.96 4.37
N GLY A 141 9.99 -15.93 5.61
CA GLY A 141 11.39 -15.64 5.91
C GLY A 141 11.80 -14.19 5.64
N LEU A 142 10.84 -13.27 5.58
CA LEU A 142 11.11 -11.84 5.40
C LEU A 142 11.55 -11.17 6.70
N PRO A 143 12.25 -10.02 6.63
CA PRO A 143 12.67 -9.29 7.80
C PRO A 143 11.50 -8.97 8.73
N PRO A 144 11.63 -9.17 10.05
CA PRO A 144 10.55 -8.91 11.02
C PRO A 144 10.20 -7.41 11.14
N THR A 145 11.03 -6.54 10.58
CA THR A 145 10.79 -5.09 10.46
C THR A 145 9.80 -4.74 9.34
N THR A 146 9.45 -5.71 8.49
CA THR A 146 8.46 -5.51 7.41
C THR A 146 7.10 -5.19 8.00
N SER A 147 6.47 -4.15 7.47
CA SER A 147 5.24 -3.56 7.98
C SER A 147 4.37 -3.04 6.81
N PRO A 148 3.12 -2.64 7.04
CA PRO A 148 2.34 -1.94 6.03
C PRO A 148 3.03 -0.70 5.44
N HIS A 149 3.83 0.02 6.26
CA HIS A 149 4.63 1.15 5.78
C HIS A 149 5.76 0.72 4.84
N THR A 150 6.39 -0.42 5.13
CA THR A 150 7.43 -0.98 4.26
C THR A 150 6.87 -1.36 2.89
N LEU A 151 5.67 -1.98 2.83
CA LEU A 151 5.00 -2.31 1.57
C LEU A 151 4.61 -1.06 0.77
N ARG A 152 4.13 -0.02 1.44
CA ARG A 152 3.83 1.27 0.80
C ARG A 152 5.11 1.96 0.30
N HIS A 153 6.21 1.85 1.03
CA HIS A 153 7.50 2.36 0.58
C HIS A 153 8.02 1.59 -0.63
N ALA A 154 7.92 0.26 -0.62
CA ALA A 154 8.25 -0.58 -1.77
C ALA A 154 7.40 -0.23 -3.00
N PHE A 155 6.08 0.00 -2.85
CA PHE A 155 5.24 0.50 -3.92
C PHE A 155 5.81 1.78 -4.56
N ALA A 156 6.13 2.80 -3.74
CA ALA A 156 6.65 4.07 -4.24
C ALA A 156 7.98 3.92 -4.96
N THR A 157 8.91 3.18 -4.37
CA THR A 157 10.26 2.97 -4.91
C THR A 157 10.21 2.15 -6.20
N HIS A 158 9.43 1.07 -6.24
CA HIS A 158 9.33 0.24 -7.44
C HIS A 158 8.65 0.97 -8.61
N LEU A 159 7.70 1.88 -8.36
CA LEU A 159 7.18 2.77 -9.39
C LEU A 159 8.26 3.71 -9.92
N LEU A 160 9.06 4.31 -9.04
CA LEU A 160 10.16 5.20 -9.42
C LEU A 160 11.22 4.47 -10.26
N ASP A 161 11.66 3.30 -9.80
CA ASP A 161 12.63 2.45 -10.49
C ASP A 161 12.15 2.00 -11.88
N ASN A 162 10.82 1.91 -12.05
CA ASN A 162 10.19 1.59 -13.34
C ASN A 162 9.85 2.83 -14.18
N GLY A 163 10.35 4.01 -13.81
CA GLY A 163 10.29 5.22 -14.62
C GLY A 163 9.07 6.11 -14.38
N ALA A 164 8.28 5.88 -13.31
CA ALA A 164 7.26 6.84 -12.91
C ALA A 164 7.92 8.12 -12.39
N ASP A 165 7.39 9.28 -12.75
CA ASP A 165 7.88 10.54 -12.21
C ASP A 165 7.46 10.73 -10.74
N LEU A 166 8.31 11.42 -9.97
CA LEU A 166 8.12 11.62 -8.54
C LEU A 166 6.80 12.33 -8.20
N ARG A 167 6.33 13.23 -9.07
CA ARG A 167 5.09 13.97 -8.86
C ARG A 167 3.88 13.05 -8.97
N SER A 168 3.83 12.22 -10.01
CA SER A 168 2.77 11.22 -10.17
C SER A 168 2.73 10.25 -8.98
N ILE A 169 3.89 9.80 -8.48
CA ILE A 169 3.97 8.96 -7.28
C ILE A 169 3.42 9.69 -6.05
N GLN A 170 3.76 10.95 -5.85
CA GLN A 170 3.24 11.76 -4.74
C GLN A 170 1.72 11.92 -4.81
N GLU A 171 1.17 12.13 -5.99
CA GLU A 171 -0.28 12.23 -6.21
C GLU A 171 -0.99 10.89 -5.96
N LEU A 172 -0.44 9.77 -6.47
CA LEU A 172 -0.94 8.41 -6.18
C LEU A 172 -0.96 8.11 -4.68
N LEU A 173 0.08 8.53 -3.96
CA LEU A 173 0.18 8.34 -2.51
C LEU A 173 -0.65 9.34 -1.70
N GLY A 174 -1.15 10.42 -2.31
CA GLY A 174 -1.89 11.46 -1.62
C GLY A 174 -1.03 12.24 -0.61
N HIS A 175 0.19 12.63 -1.00
CA HIS A 175 1.05 13.49 -0.21
C HIS A 175 0.64 14.95 -0.37
N GLN A 176 0.27 15.61 0.73
CA GLN A 176 -0.24 17.00 0.79
C GLN A 176 0.86 18.04 1.02
N GLN A 177 2.06 17.93 0.50
CA GLN A 177 3.02 19.02 0.64
C GLN A 177 3.71 19.37 -0.67
N LEU A 178 3.05 20.28 -1.41
CA LEU A 178 3.78 21.34 -2.08
C LEU A 178 3.10 22.64 -1.66
N SER A 179 3.56 23.20 -0.53
CA SER A 179 3.41 24.61 -0.24
C SER A 179 4.31 25.38 -1.21
N THR A 180 3.79 25.74 -2.34
CA THR A 180 4.20 26.95 -3.06
C THR A 180 3.12 27.25 -4.09
N THR A 181 2.63 28.45 -4.02
CA THR A 181 1.72 29.13 -4.92
C THR A 181 2.27 29.13 -6.35
N GLN A 182 2.05 28.03 -7.07
CA GLN A 182 2.20 28.01 -8.51
C GLN A 182 1.00 27.24 -9.08
N GLN A 183 0.32 27.86 -10.04
CA GLN A 183 -0.72 27.30 -10.89
C GLN A 183 -0.19 26.05 -11.63
N TYR A 184 -0.24 24.89 -10.96
CA TYR A 184 0.08 23.62 -11.61
C TYR A 184 -1.22 22.90 -11.93
N THR A 185 -1.45 22.70 -13.22
CA THR A 185 -2.45 21.82 -13.78
C THR A 185 -2.45 20.50 -13.02
N HIS A 186 -3.59 20.15 -12.42
CA HIS A 186 -3.80 18.83 -11.84
C HIS A 186 -3.50 17.76 -12.89
N VAL A 187 -2.66 16.80 -12.55
CA VAL A 187 -2.48 15.63 -13.40
C VAL A 187 -3.85 14.95 -13.48
N SER A 188 -4.33 14.71 -14.69
CA SER A 188 -5.65 14.09 -14.86
C SER A 188 -5.64 12.67 -14.29
N THR A 189 -6.78 12.22 -13.78
CA THR A 189 -6.96 10.85 -13.28
C THR A 189 -6.55 9.80 -14.31
N ALA A 190 -6.86 10.06 -15.59
CA ALA A 190 -6.45 9.20 -16.71
C ALA A 190 -4.92 9.07 -16.83
N ARG A 191 -4.19 10.19 -16.71
CA ARG A 191 -2.73 10.16 -16.77
C ARG A 191 -2.11 9.44 -15.56
N LEU A 192 -2.67 9.60 -14.36
CA LEU A 192 -2.21 8.86 -13.19
C LEU A 192 -2.41 7.35 -13.35
N PHE A 193 -3.54 6.96 -13.94
CA PHE A 193 -3.80 5.57 -14.27
C PHE A 193 -2.81 5.02 -15.30
N GLU A 194 -2.50 5.78 -16.35
CA GLU A 194 -1.49 5.41 -17.35
C GLU A 194 -0.10 5.23 -16.73
N VAL A 195 0.34 6.17 -15.89
CA VAL A 195 1.63 6.07 -15.18
C VAL A 195 1.65 4.83 -14.28
N TYR A 196 0.57 4.58 -13.55
CA TYR A 196 0.44 3.38 -12.73
C TYR A 196 0.55 2.10 -13.57
N ASP A 197 -0.22 1.99 -14.64
CA ASP A 197 -0.29 0.82 -15.51
C ASP A 197 1.06 0.53 -16.22
N GLN A 198 1.78 1.58 -16.60
CA GLN A 198 3.10 1.46 -17.23
C GLN A 198 4.22 1.12 -16.25
N SER A 199 4.14 1.57 -15.00
CA SER A 199 5.26 1.51 -14.06
C SER A 199 5.09 0.49 -12.95
N HIS A 200 3.84 0.05 -12.64
CA HIS A 200 3.62 -0.88 -11.54
C HIS A 200 4.02 -2.32 -11.91
N PRO A 201 4.88 -3.00 -11.12
CA PRO A 201 5.40 -4.34 -11.48
C PRO A 201 4.33 -5.40 -11.71
N ARG A 202 3.21 -5.34 -10.96
CA ARG A 202 2.09 -6.30 -11.10
C ARG A 202 1.22 -6.00 -12.31
N ALA A 203 1.08 -4.76 -12.76
CA ALA A 203 0.37 -4.41 -13.99
C ALA A 203 1.17 -4.84 -15.22
N ARG A 204 2.50 -4.58 -15.24
CA ARG A 204 3.39 -4.96 -16.36
C ARG A 204 3.46 -6.47 -16.63
N ARG A 205 3.55 -7.31 -15.59
CA ARG A 205 3.67 -8.76 -15.76
C ARG A 205 2.45 -9.40 -16.44
N GLN A 206 1.27 -8.80 -16.33
CA GLN A 206 0.09 -9.33 -17.03
C GLN A 206 0.14 -9.06 -18.54
N ARG A 207 0.58 -7.88 -18.98
CA ARG A 207 0.74 -7.59 -20.42
C ARG A 207 1.74 -8.52 -21.11
N GLN A 208 2.75 -9.02 -20.40
CA GLN A 208 3.72 -9.98 -20.96
C GLN A 208 3.18 -11.42 -21.04
N ARG A 209 2.05 -11.73 -20.40
CA ARG A 209 1.42 -13.06 -20.40
C ARG A 209 0.23 -13.20 -21.33
N GLU A 210 -0.31 -12.09 -21.81
CA GLU A 210 -1.33 -12.09 -22.87
C GLU A 210 -0.58 -11.91 -24.21
N PRO A 211 -0.40 -12.98 -25.03
CA PRO A 211 0.09 -12.82 -26.39
C PRO A 211 -0.95 -12.00 -27.17
N GLU A 212 -0.47 -11.02 -27.94
CA GLU A 212 -1.29 -10.30 -28.90
C GLU A 212 -2.01 -11.32 -29.79
N THR A 213 -3.33 -11.39 -29.64
CA THR A 213 -4.25 -12.13 -30.52
C THR A 213 -4.66 -11.27 -31.66
#